data_6b809bb6105c781ce43b5d696a46e449
#
_entry.id   6b809bb6105c781ce43b5d696a46e449
#
_cell.length_a   1.000
_cell.length_b   1.000
_cell.length_c   1.000
_cell.angle_alpha   90.00
_cell.angle_beta   90.00
_cell.angle_gamma   90.00
#
_symmetry.space_group_name_H-M   'P 1'
#
loop_
_entity.id
_entity.type
_entity.pdbx_description
1 polymer ?
#
loop_
_entity_poly.entity_id
_entity_poly.type
_entity_poly.pdbx_seq_one_letter_code
_entity_poly.pdbx_strand_id
1 'polypeptide(L)'
;MKIILVMGLPGAGKTTLADEMAPLLNAKRLNADEVRKAANDWDFSAEGRVRQAKRMAEAALKLKAEGHYVIADFIAPTPEARKLFPADFRVWVDTIKEGRFEDTNLMFVNPKNFDFHVTTQDAKNWAPKICLLYTSPSPRDLSTSRMPSSA
;
A
#
# COMPACT_ATOMS: atom_id res chain seq x y z
N MET A 1 -13.64 1.73 -7.81
CA MET A 1 -12.68 0.86 -7.09
C MET A 1 -11.54 1.70 -6.54
N LYS A 2 -10.74 1.13 -5.66
CA LYS A 2 -9.70 1.89 -4.96
C LYS A 2 -8.35 1.22 -5.03
N ILE A 3 -7.29 2.02 -5.00
CA ILE A 3 -5.91 1.55 -4.94
C ILE A 3 -5.42 1.75 -3.51
N ILE A 4 -4.96 0.66 -2.91
CA ILE A 4 -4.49 0.63 -1.53
C ILE A 4 -2.99 0.37 -1.55
N LEU A 5 -2.22 1.28 -0.97
CA LEU A 5 -0.78 1.12 -0.82
C LEU A 5 -0.47 0.59 0.58
N VAL A 6 0.21 -0.55 0.62
CA VAL A 6 0.73 -1.11 1.86
C VAL A 6 2.24 -0.89 1.84
N MET A 7 2.73 -0.01 2.69
CA MET A 7 4.13 0.41 2.68
C MET A 7 4.82 0.14 4.02
N GLY A 8 6.12 0.01 4.00
CA GLY A 8 6.92 -0.25 5.18
C GLY A 8 8.24 -0.92 4.83
N LEU A 9 9.08 -1.13 5.83
CA LEU A 9 10.38 -1.74 5.67
C LEU A 9 10.26 -3.22 5.26
N PRO A 10 11.27 -3.77 4.58
CA PRO A 10 11.31 -5.21 4.27
C PRO A 10 11.25 -6.03 5.56
N GLY A 11 10.40 -7.03 5.58
CA GLY A 11 10.23 -7.87 6.77
C GLY A 11 9.19 -7.37 7.76
N ALA A 12 8.56 -6.23 7.49
CA ALA A 12 7.53 -5.69 8.38
C ALA A 12 6.20 -6.46 8.32
N GLY A 13 5.99 -7.29 7.29
CA GLY A 13 4.76 -8.07 7.15
C GLY A 13 3.78 -7.52 6.13
N LYS A 14 4.25 -6.69 5.20
CA LYS A 14 3.39 -6.09 4.16
C LYS A 14 2.70 -7.13 3.30
N THR A 15 3.46 -8.10 2.81
CA THR A 15 2.93 -9.15 1.94
C THR A 15 1.88 -9.98 2.66
N THR A 16 2.17 -10.38 3.90
CA THR A 16 1.24 -11.17 4.69
C THR A 16 -0.07 -10.40 4.92
N LEU A 17 0.02 -9.12 5.28
CA LEU A 17 -1.16 -8.30 5.47
C LEU A 17 -1.95 -8.16 4.17
N ALA A 18 -1.28 -7.86 3.08
CA ALA A 18 -1.93 -7.70 1.78
C ALA A 18 -2.59 -9.00 1.33
N ASP A 19 -1.96 -10.15 1.59
CA ASP A 19 -2.54 -11.46 1.27
C ASP A 19 -3.81 -11.74 2.07
N GLU A 20 -3.87 -11.29 3.32
CA GLU A 20 -5.08 -11.42 4.13
C GLU A 20 -6.18 -10.46 3.70
N MET A 21 -5.81 -9.27 3.22
CA MET A 21 -6.78 -8.27 2.77
C MET A 21 -7.41 -8.60 1.42
N ALA A 22 -6.63 -9.14 0.50
CA ALA A 22 -7.06 -9.34 -0.88
C ALA A 22 -8.37 -10.13 -1.02
N PRO A 23 -8.54 -11.30 -0.38
CA PRO A 23 -9.80 -12.03 -0.52
C PRO A 23 -10.99 -11.30 0.10
N LEU A 24 -10.78 -10.49 1.12
CA LEU A 24 -11.86 -9.76 1.77
C LEU A 24 -12.44 -8.67 0.87
N LEU A 25 -11.65 -8.13 -0.05
CA LEU A 25 -12.05 -7.09 -0.99
C LEU A 25 -12.19 -7.62 -2.41
N ASN A 26 -11.90 -8.91 -2.64
CA ASN A 26 -11.78 -9.48 -3.97
C ASN A 26 -10.83 -8.63 -4.83
N ALA A 27 -9.70 -8.27 -4.23
CA ALA A 27 -8.75 -7.33 -4.83
C ALA A 27 -7.67 -8.06 -5.62
N LYS A 28 -7.09 -7.35 -6.58
CA LYS A 28 -5.90 -7.79 -7.28
C LYS A 28 -4.66 -7.38 -6.50
N ARG A 29 -3.71 -8.29 -6.39
CA ARG A 29 -2.45 -8.05 -5.71
C ARG A 29 -1.41 -7.52 -6.68
N LEU A 30 -0.64 -6.56 -6.22
CA LEU A 30 0.46 -6.01 -6.98
C LEU A 30 1.69 -5.98 -6.07
N ASN A 31 2.56 -6.97 -6.24
CA ASN A 31 3.74 -7.14 -5.42
C ASN A 31 4.96 -6.55 -6.12
N ALA A 32 5.73 -5.73 -5.40
CA ALA A 32 6.86 -5.03 -5.98
C ALA A 32 7.96 -5.97 -6.50
N ASP A 33 8.21 -7.07 -5.78
CA ASP A 33 9.24 -8.01 -6.20
C ASP A 33 8.86 -8.70 -7.51
N GLU A 34 7.59 -9.04 -7.67
CA GLU A 34 7.09 -9.63 -8.90
C GLU A 34 7.18 -8.64 -10.07
N VAL A 35 6.89 -7.38 -9.82
CA VAL A 35 7.00 -6.33 -10.84
C VAL A 35 8.45 -6.13 -11.25
N ARG A 36 9.39 -6.15 -10.29
CA ARG A 36 10.82 -6.07 -10.60
C ARG A 36 11.29 -7.26 -11.41
N LYS A 37 10.83 -8.45 -11.05
CA LYS A 37 11.18 -9.68 -11.77
C LYS A 37 10.70 -9.60 -13.21
N ALA A 38 9.49 -9.17 -13.44
CA ALA A 38 8.94 -9.04 -14.78
C ALA A 38 9.69 -8.00 -15.61
N ALA A 39 10.14 -6.91 -14.99
CA ALA A 39 10.92 -5.86 -15.66
C ALA A 39 12.41 -6.19 -15.74
N ASN A 40 12.86 -7.21 -15.02
CA ASN A 40 14.28 -7.55 -14.88
C ASN A 40 15.09 -6.33 -14.43
N ASP A 41 14.58 -5.61 -13.44
CA ASP A 41 15.18 -4.37 -12.94
C ASP A 41 15.34 -4.45 -11.43
N TRP A 42 16.54 -4.76 -10.99
CA TRP A 42 16.90 -4.93 -9.58
C TRP A 42 17.74 -3.76 -9.06
N ASP A 43 17.57 -2.60 -9.68
CA ASP A 43 18.28 -1.39 -9.28
C ASP A 43 17.55 -0.76 -8.08
N PHE A 44 18.22 -0.81 -6.92
CA PHE A 44 17.69 -0.25 -5.66
C PHE A 44 18.24 1.14 -5.35
N SER A 45 18.88 1.78 -6.33
CA SER A 45 19.28 3.18 -6.20
C SER A 45 18.03 4.07 -6.13
N ALA A 46 18.22 5.34 -5.79
CA ALA A 46 17.10 6.30 -5.77
C ALA A 46 16.38 6.36 -7.12
N GLU A 47 17.13 6.37 -8.22
CA GLU A 47 16.57 6.39 -9.58
C GLU A 47 15.81 5.09 -9.87
N GLY A 48 16.37 3.96 -9.49
CA GLY A 48 15.72 2.66 -9.69
C GLY A 48 14.43 2.55 -8.92
N ARG A 49 14.37 3.12 -7.73
CA ARG A 49 13.15 3.12 -6.91
C ARG A 49 12.09 4.04 -7.51
N VAL A 50 12.47 5.14 -8.14
CA VAL A 50 11.53 6.00 -8.87
C VAL A 50 10.95 5.25 -10.08
N ARG A 51 11.79 4.55 -10.86
CA ARG A 51 11.31 3.73 -11.98
C ARG A 51 10.33 2.67 -11.48
N GLN A 52 10.64 2.03 -10.37
CA GLN A 52 9.77 1.01 -9.79
C GLN A 52 8.43 1.61 -9.36
N ALA A 53 8.43 2.77 -8.73
CA ALA A 53 7.20 3.43 -8.33
C ALA A 53 6.32 3.75 -9.56
N LYS A 54 6.92 4.19 -10.65
CA LYS A 54 6.20 4.45 -11.89
C LYS A 54 5.59 3.18 -12.49
N ARG A 55 6.34 2.08 -12.50
CA ARG A 55 5.81 0.80 -12.98
C ARG A 55 4.64 0.32 -12.12
N MET A 56 4.78 0.44 -10.81
CA MET A 56 3.70 0.09 -9.89
C MET A 56 2.46 0.96 -10.13
N ALA A 57 2.68 2.26 -10.35
CA ALA A 57 1.60 3.20 -10.62
C ALA A 57 0.83 2.82 -11.89
N GLU A 58 1.55 2.54 -12.98
CA GLU A 58 0.92 2.15 -14.24
C GLU A 58 0.12 0.87 -14.11
N ALA A 59 0.69 -0.14 -13.45
CA ALA A 59 0.02 -1.42 -13.24
C ALA A 59 -1.23 -1.25 -12.38
N ALA A 60 -1.15 -0.44 -11.33
CA ALA A 60 -2.28 -0.21 -10.43
C ALA A 60 -3.42 0.52 -11.14
N LEU A 61 -3.09 1.55 -11.92
CA LEU A 61 -4.10 2.30 -12.67
C LEU A 61 -4.80 1.44 -13.71
N LYS A 62 -4.05 0.55 -14.37
CA LYS A 62 -4.62 -0.37 -15.33
C LYS A 62 -5.62 -1.31 -14.66
N LEU A 63 -5.25 -1.91 -13.54
CA LEU A 63 -6.14 -2.81 -12.81
C LEU A 63 -7.37 -2.08 -12.28
N LYS A 64 -7.21 -0.87 -11.80
CA LYS A 64 -8.34 -0.05 -11.35
C LYS A 64 -9.29 0.26 -12.50
N ALA A 65 -8.74 0.60 -13.67
CA ALA A 65 -9.54 0.88 -14.86
C ALA A 65 -10.32 -0.34 -15.32
N GLU A 66 -9.81 -1.54 -15.07
CA GLU A 66 -10.49 -2.80 -15.36
C GLU A 66 -11.57 -3.17 -14.33
N GLY A 67 -11.76 -2.34 -13.32
CA GLY A 67 -12.82 -2.53 -12.34
C GLY A 67 -12.42 -3.29 -11.08
N HIS A 68 -11.14 -3.33 -10.77
CA HIS A 68 -10.64 -4.07 -9.60
C HIS A 68 -10.23 -3.14 -8.46
N TYR A 69 -10.42 -3.60 -7.22
CA TYR A 69 -9.64 -3.10 -6.10
C TYR A 69 -8.20 -3.57 -6.30
N VAL A 70 -7.25 -2.74 -5.95
CA VAL A 70 -5.83 -3.06 -6.08
C VAL A 70 -5.16 -2.90 -4.73
N ILE A 71 -4.41 -3.92 -4.32
CA ILE A 71 -3.59 -3.84 -3.12
C ILE A 71 -2.14 -3.98 -3.55
N ALA A 72 -1.40 -2.88 -3.47
CA ALA A 72 0.01 -2.83 -3.83
C ALA A 72 0.86 -2.82 -2.58
N ASP A 73 1.82 -3.74 -2.49
CA ASP A 73 2.76 -3.75 -1.39
C ASP A 73 4.17 -3.51 -1.91
N PHE A 74 4.79 -2.44 -1.45
CA PHE A 74 6.18 -2.15 -1.71
C PHE A 74 6.72 -1.19 -0.64
N ILE A 75 8.03 -1.07 -0.59
CA ILE A 75 8.68 -0.31 0.47
C ILE A 75 8.30 1.15 0.43
N ALA A 76 8.31 1.75 -0.76
CA ALA A 76 8.02 3.17 -0.96
C ALA A 76 8.77 4.03 0.07
N PRO A 77 10.11 4.00 0.07
CA PRO A 77 10.88 4.53 1.19
C PRO A 77 10.92 6.04 1.28
N THR A 78 10.60 6.75 0.21
CA THR A 78 10.73 8.21 0.15
C THR A 78 9.40 8.88 -0.15
N PRO A 79 9.24 10.16 0.23
CA PRO A 79 8.06 10.92 -0.15
C PRO A 79 7.85 11.00 -1.67
N GLU A 80 8.93 11.07 -2.45
CA GLU A 80 8.83 11.12 -3.91
C GLU A 80 8.22 9.85 -4.47
N ALA A 81 8.69 8.68 -4.01
CA ALA A 81 8.14 7.41 -4.45
C ALA A 81 6.65 7.30 -4.10
N ARG A 82 6.27 7.74 -2.91
CA ARG A 82 4.87 7.71 -2.46
C ARG A 82 3.99 8.65 -3.27
N LYS A 83 4.51 9.81 -3.65
CA LYS A 83 3.80 10.77 -4.48
C LYS A 83 3.51 10.23 -5.87
N LEU A 84 4.42 9.45 -6.42
CA LEU A 84 4.28 8.89 -7.75
C LEU A 84 3.22 7.79 -7.81
N PHE A 85 2.93 7.16 -6.68
CA PHE A 85 1.96 6.08 -6.64
C PHE A 85 0.57 6.63 -6.29
N PRO A 86 -0.44 6.39 -7.17
CA PRO A 86 -1.77 6.99 -7.01
C PRO A 86 -2.65 6.22 -6.02
N ALA A 87 -2.28 6.21 -4.77
CA ALA A 87 -3.01 5.49 -3.73
C ALA A 87 -4.24 6.28 -3.29
N ASP A 88 -5.37 5.59 -3.19
CA ASP A 88 -6.58 6.13 -2.57
C ASP A 88 -6.50 6.02 -1.05
N PHE A 89 -5.88 4.93 -0.57
CA PHE A 89 -5.60 4.70 0.84
C PHE A 89 -4.16 4.24 1.03
N ARG A 90 -3.57 4.64 2.15
CA ARG A 90 -2.21 4.28 2.51
C ARG A 90 -2.21 3.59 3.86
N VAL A 91 -1.64 2.39 3.88
CA VAL A 91 -1.46 1.61 5.11
C VAL A 91 0.04 1.56 5.41
N TRP A 92 0.44 2.09 6.55
CA TRP A 92 1.82 2.04 6.98
C TRP A 92 2.00 0.86 7.95
N VAL A 93 2.79 -0.12 7.52
CA VAL A 93 3.13 -1.28 8.35
C VAL A 93 4.43 -0.96 9.07
N ASP A 94 4.29 -0.57 10.34
CA ASP A 94 5.37 -0.07 11.19
C ASP A 94 5.57 -1.03 12.36
N THR A 95 6.01 -2.25 12.03
CA THR A 95 6.16 -3.33 13.01
C THR A 95 7.61 -3.58 13.40
N ILE A 96 8.57 -3.02 12.66
CA ILE A 96 10.00 -3.16 12.91
C ILE A 96 10.68 -1.82 12.71
N LYS A 97 11.79 -1.62 13.39
CA LYS A 97 12.58 -0.38 13.28
C LYS A 97 13.60 -0.44 12.15
N GLU A 98 14.09 -1.63 11.85
CA GLU A 98 15.07 -1.85 10.81
C GLU A 98 14.70 -3.07 9.99
N GLY A 99 14.77 -2.93 8.66
CA GLY A 99 14.56 -4.04 7.75
C GLY A 99 15.87 -4.81 7.51
N ARG A 100 15.80 -5.79 6.61
CA ARG A 100 16.94 -6.66 6.29
C ARG A 100 18.05 -5.96 5.54
N PHE A 101 17.76 -4.86 4.87
CA PHE A 101 18.70 -4.16 4.00
C PHE A 101 19.04 -2.80 4.58
N GLU A 102 20.30 -2.59 4.92
CA GLU A 102 20.76 -1.35 5.53
C GLU A 102 20.52 -0.12 4.65
N ASP A 103 20.77 -0.25 3.36
CA ASP A 103 20.55 0.86 2.41
C ASP A 103 19.10 1.32 2.44
N THR A 104 18.17 0.38 2.51
CA THR A 104 16.75 0.68 2.60
C THR A 104 16.40 1.34 3.92
N ASN A 105 17.01 0.89 5.03
CA ASN A 105 16.78 1.49 6.34
C ASN A 105 17.20 2.97 6.34
N LEU A 106 18.34 3.27 5.73
CA LEU A 106 18.85 4.64 5.66
C LEU A 106 18.00 5.53 4.76
N MET A 107 17.41 4.95 3.72
CA MET A 107 16.60 5.69 2.75
C MET A 107 15.17 5.92 3.23
N PHE A 108 14.67 5.06 4.13
CA PHE A 108 13.27 5.08 4.51
C PHE A 108 12.94 6.28 5.40
N VAL A 109 12.02 7.11 4.90
CA VAL A 109 11.48 8.24 5.63
C VAL A 109 10.11 7.85 6.17
N ASN A 110 9.88 8.03 7.46
CA ASN A 110 8.59 7.69 8.07
C ASN A 110 7.47 8.48 7.38
N PRO A 111 6.38 7.81 6.99
CA PRO A 111 5.27 8.51 6.34
C PRO A 111 4.62 9.52 7.27
N LYS A 112 4.28 10.68 6.73
CA LYS A 112 3.48 11.68 7.43
C LYS A 112 2.01 11.54 7.09
N ASN A 113 1.73 11.00 5.90
CA ASN A 113 0.37 10.81 5.41
C ASN A 113 0.08 9.32 5.30
N PHE A 114 -0.82 8.84 6.11
CA PHE A 114 -1.31 7.47 6.07
C PHE A 114 -2.73 7.44 6.62
N ASP A 115 -3.50 6.46 6.16
CA ASP A 115 -4.89 6.30 6.59
C ASP A 115 -5.02 5.25 7.69
N PHE A 116 -4.05 4.33 7.76
CA PHE A 116 -4.05 3.28 8.75
C PHE A 116 -2.62 2.96 9.16
N HIS A 117 -2.39 2.78 10.46
CA HIS A 117 -1.07 2.53 11.03
C HIS A 117 -1.05 1.18 11.72
N VAL A 118 -0.34 0.22 11.15
CA VAL A 118 -0.23 -1.14 11.66
C VAL A 118 1.05 -1.26 12.48
N THR A 119 0.92 -1.52 13.76
CA THR A 119 2.03 -1.49 14.70
C THR A 119 2.45 -2.87 15.22
N THR A 120 1.71 -3.91 14.88
CA THR A 120 2.04 -5.29 15.27
C THR A 120 1.86 -6.23 14.09
N GLN A 121 2.58 -7.36 14.10
CA GLN A 121 2.46 -8.37 13.06
C GLN A 121 1.30 -9.33 13.39
N ASP A 122 0.09 -8.87 13.12
CA ASP A 122 -1.14 -9.62 13.38
C ASP A 122 -2.11 -9.43 12.22
N ALA A 123 -1.68 -9.87 11.04
CA ALA A 123 -2.39 -9.62 9.79
C ALA A 123 -3.84 -10.10 9.81
N LYS A 124 -4.12 -11.24 10.43
CA LYS A 124 -5.47 -11.79 10.48
C LYS A 124 -6.44 -10.89 11.21
N ASN A 125 -5.97 -10.16 12.22
CA ASN A 125 -6.81 -9.22 12.97
C ASN A 125 -6.84 -7.85 12.33
N TRP A 126 -5.71 -7.40 11.75
CA TRP A 126 -5.65 -6.10 11.11
C TRP A 126 -6.43 -6.04 9.80
N ALA A 127 -6.35 -7.10 8.98
CA ALA A 127 -6.94 -7.11 7.64
C ALA A 127 -8.45 -6.82 7.66
N PRO A 128 -9.28 -7.47 8.50
CA PRO A 128 -10.71 -7.13 8.52
C PRO A 128 -10.99 -5.69 8.94
N LYS A 129 -10.23 -5.16 9.88
CA LYS A 129 -10.38 -3.77 10.34
C LYS A 129 -10.09 -2.78 9.22
N ILE A 130 -9.03 -3.00 8.48
CA ILE A 130 -8.64 -2.14 7.37
C ILE A 130 -9.67 -2.24 6.25
N CYS A 131 -10.08 -3.44 5.89
CA CYS A 131 -11.05 -3.66 4.82
C CYS A 131 -12.40 -3.05 5.15
N LEU A 132 -12.81 -3.10 6.41
CA LEU A 132 -14.05 -2.47 6.85
C LEU A 132 -13.97 -0.95 6.66
N LEU A 133 -12.82 -0.34 6.95
CA LEU A 133 -12.61 1.08 6.74
C LEU A 133 -12.74 1.44 5.26
N TYR A 134 -12.22 0.61 4.35
CA TYR A 134 -12.26 0.88 2.93
C TYR A 134 -13.63 0.68 2.31
N THR A 135 -14.44 -0.20 2.86
CA THR A 135 -15.78 -0.46 2.35
C THR A 135 -16.84 0.44 2.98
N SER A 136 -16.48 1.14 4.05
CA SER A 136 -17.36 2.11 4.68
C SER A 136 -17.18 3.48 4.03
N PRO A 137 -18.23 4.31 3.99
CA PRO A 137 -18.06 5.69 3.53
C PRO A 137 -17.09 6.44 4.43
N SER A 138 -16.20 7.23 3.82
CA SER A 138 -15.33 8.09 4.60
C SER A 138 -16.14 9.24 5.22
N PRO A 139 -15.59 9.94 6.22
CA PRO A 139 -16.27 11.14 6.74
C PRO A 139 -16.60 12.17 5.67
N ARG A 140 -15.76 12.28 4.65
CA ARG A 140 -16.01 13.18 3.52
C ARG A 140 -17.22 12.73 2.71
N ASP A 141 -17.34 11.43 2.47
CA ASP A 141 -18.48 10.87 1.75
C ASP A 141 -19.76 11.07 2.55
N LEU A 142 -19.71 10.87 3.85
CA LEU A 142 -20.86 11.07 4.71
C LEU A 142 -21.31 12.53 4.71
N SER A 143 -20.38 13.47 4.68
CA SER A 143 -20.72 14.89 4.67
C SER A 143 -21.40 15.32 3.38
N THR A 144 -21.12 14.63 2.28
CA THR A 144 -21.77 14.94 1.01
C THR A 144 -23.09 14.22 0.84
N SER A 145 -23.25 13.11 1.48
CA SER A 145 -24.45 12.32 1.31
C SER A 145 -25.54 12.70 2.27
N ARG A 146 -25.48 13.28 3.13
CA ARG A 146 -26.40 13.52 4.10
C ARG A 146 -26.85 12.59 4.90
N MET A 147 -26.67 11.89 5.08
CA MET A 147 -27.11 10.96 5.74
C MET A 147 -27.03 10.75 6.82
N PRO A 148 -27.13 10.97 7.23
CA PRO A 148 -26.80 10.55 8.26
C PRO A 148 -27.16 9.54 8.80
N SER A 149 -27.52 9.21 8.56
CA SER A 149 -27.94 8.27 9.15
C SER A 149 -27.12 7.38 9.45
N SER A 150 -26.62 7.26 9.22
CA SER A 150 -25.98 6.32 9.54
C SER A 150 -25.16 6.60 10.22
N ALA A 151 -25.39 7.40 10.37
CA ALA A 151 -24.48 7.57 10.87
C ALA A 151 -23.90 6.98 11.23
#